data_8937508d8d98502c25d21b640cfc97d2
#
_entry.id   8937508d8d98502c25d21b640cfc97d2
#
_cell.length_a   1.000
_cell.length_b   1.000
_cell.length_c   1.000
_cell.angle_alpha   90.00
_cell.angle_beta   90.00
_cell.angle_gamma   90.00
#
_symmetry.space_group_name_H-M   'P 1'
#
loop_
_entity.id
_entity.type
_entity.pdbx_description
1 polymer ?
#
loop_
_entity_poly.entity_id
_entity_poly.type
_entity_poly.pdbx_seq_one_letter_code
_entity_poly.pdbx_strand_id
1 'polypeptide(L)'
;PVTVLLPHHFRDHTDGALRLAENGARVVLRTRLGPFSRQWIAEHYGYEEGRQFRDVQVTGPFARWNHTHRIEPQGLDSCILEDRIEDALPGGQLGQMVAGAFAKKKLERLFTYRHAVTYGDVLAHYARPYSESGGVSMKVLVSGASGLVGSALLPFLSAGGHSVARLVRTRPPANQEGQVFWAPDSGSIDQAGLEGLDAVVHLAGENIASGRWTPELKRRILDSRVNGTRLLSEALAKCAQPPKVLVS
;
A
#
# COMPACT_ATOMS: atom_id res chain seq x y z
N PRO A 1 -13.05 0.85 -19.77
CA PRO A 1 -13.54 0.26 -18.52
C PRO A 1 -12.68 -0.94 -18.16
N VAL A 2 -12.26 -1.01 -16.94
CA VAL A 2 -11.54 -2.17 -16.39
C VAL A 2 -12.48 -2.85 -15.42
N THR A 3 -12.67 -4.16 -15.59
CA THR A 3 -13.46 -4.97 -14.66
C THR A 3 -12.60 -5.27 -13.45
N VAL A 4 -13.06 -4.88 -12.28
CA VAL A 4 -12.38 -5.11 -11.01
C VAL A 4 -13.37 -5.76 -10.07
N LEU A 5 -12.97 -6.89 -9.49
CA LEU A 5 -13.70 -7.57 -8.44
C LEU A 5 -13.21 -7.06 -7.09
N LEU A 6 -14.10 -6.47 -6.30
CA LEU A 6 -13.81 -6.08 -4.92
C LEU A 6 -14.35 -7.16 -3.99
N PRO A 7 -13.50 -7.79 -3.16
CA PRO A 7 -13.97 -8.78 -2.20
C PRO A 7 -14.86 -8.13 -1.14
N HIS A 8 -15.90 -8.84 -0.70
CA HIS A 8 -16.84 -8.42 0.33
C HIS A 8 -16.20 -8.08 1.70
N HIS A 9 -14.94 -8.45 1.92
CA HIS A 9 -14.23 -8.28 3.18
C HIS A 9 -13.65 -6.89 3.42
N PHE A 10 -13.86 -5.96 2.53
CA PHE A 10 -13.44 -4.56 2.73
C PHE A 10 -14.14 -3.88 3.92
N ARG A 11 -15.18 -4.50 4.49
CA ARG A 11 -15.99 -3.87 5.55
C ARG A 11 -15.31 -3.77 6.91
N ASP A 12 -14.48 -4.73 7.30
CA ASP A 12 -14.04 -4.83 8.70
C ASP A 12 -12.66 -4.23 9.00
N HIS A 13 -11.85 -3.94 7.99
CA HIS A 13 -10.50 -3.37 8.16
C HIS A 13 -10.34 -1.97 7.58
N THR A 14 -11.41 -1.37 7.17
CA THR A 14 -11.43 -0.16 6.35
C THR A 14 -11.90 1.08 7.07
N ASP A 15 -11.98 1.11 8.39
CA ASP A 15 -12.32 2.36 9.08
C ASP A 15 -11.44 3.53 8.59
N GLY A 16 -10.16 3.29 8.35
CA GLY A 16 -9.26 4.28 7.76
C GLY A 16 -9.52 4.54 6.27
N ALA A 17 -9.81 3.50 5.48
CA ALA A 17 -10.03 3.63 4.04
C ALA A 17 -11.46 4.11 3.73
N LEU A 18 -12.46 3.68 4.49
CA LEU A 18 -13.83 4.22 4.42
C LEU A 18 -13.86 5.69 4.77
N ARG A 19 -13.15 6.12 5.83
CA ARG A 19 -12.99 7.54 6.18
C ARG A 19 -12.30 8.34 5.08
N LEU A 20 -11.43 7.72 4.28
CA LEU A 20 -10.83 8.37 3.11
C LEU A 20 -11.81 8.57 1.96
N ALA A 21 -12.81 7.70 1.81
CA ALA A 21 -13.84 7.83 0.79
C ALA A 21 -15.04 8.71 1.23
N GLU A 22 -15.19 8.96 2.54
CA GLU A 22 -16.26 9.80 3.08
C GLU A 22 -16.22 11.22 2.53
N ASN A 23 -17.40 11.86 2.51
CA ASN A 23 -17.54 13.25 2.10
C ASN A 23 -16.73 14.19 3.01
N GLY A 24 -15.91 15.05 2.40
CA GLY A 24 -15.03 15.97 3.11
C GLY A 24 -13.66 15.42 3.47
N ALA A 25 -13.38 14.12 3.23
CA ALA A 25 -12.05 13.58 3.41
C ALA A 25 -11.05 14.20 2.42
N ARG A 26 -9.87 14.55 2.91
CA ARG A 26 -8.81 15.17 2.10
C ARG A 26 -7.62 14.24 1.92
N VAL A 27 -7.25 14.02 0.67
CA VAL A 27 -6.06 13.27 0.28
C VAL A 27 -5.00 14.24 -0.19
N VAL A 28 -3.80 14.16 0.40
CA VAL A 28 -2.67 15.01 0.07
C VAL A 28 -1.65 14.18 -0.71
N LEU A 29 -1.48 14.49 -1.98
CA LEU A 29 -0.52 13.86 -2.87
C LEU A 29 0.64 14.82 -3.15
N ARG A 30 1.82 14.27 -3.33
CA ARG A 30 2.98 15.02 -3.82
C ARG A 30 3.31 14.55 -5.24
N THR A 31 3.09 15.42 -6.21
CA THR A 31 3.37 15.13 -7.62
C THR A 31 4.67 15.78 -8.07
N ARG A 32 5.42 15.08 -8.91
CA ARG A 32 6.63 15.63 -9.57
C ARG A 32 6.32 15.95 -11.03
N LEU A 33 6.56 17.20 -11.40
CA LEU A 33 6.47 17.71 -12.77
C LEU A 33 7.88 18.17 -13.19
N GLY A 34 8.66 17.27 -13.78
CA GLY A 34 10.07 17.52 -14.06
C GLY A 34 10.86 17.71 -12.76
N PRO A 35 11.65 18.80 -12.62
CA PRO A 35 12.41 19.11 -11.40
C PRO A 35 11.53 19.64 -10.25
N PHE A 36 10.29 20.04 -10.54
CA PHE A 36 9.40 20.66 -9.57
C PHE A 36 8.53 19.63 -8.87
N SER A 37 8.39 19.78 -7.55
CA SER A 37 7.43 19.03 -6.75
C SER A 37 6.26 19.95 -6.38
N ARG A 38 5.03 19.51 -6.65
CA ARG A 38 3.82 20.21 -6.24
C ARG A 38 2.97 19.33 -5.34
N GLN A 39 2.36 19.97 -4.37
CA GLN A 39 1.32 19.35 -3.56
C GLN A 39 0.01 19.36 -4.35
N TRP A 40 -0.69 18.24 -4.31
CA TRP A 40 -2.03 18.10 -4.86
C TRP A 40 -2.96 17.68 -3.72
N ILE A 41 -3.96 18.48 -3.44
CA ILE A 41 -4.96 18.21 -2.42
C ILE A 41 -6.27 17.95 -3.14
N ALA A 42 -6.81 16.75 -2.96
CA ALA A 42 -8.12 16.36 -3.42
C ALA A 42 -9.08 16.20 -2.22
N GLU A 43 -10.31 16.62 -2.37
CA GLU A 43 -11.37 16.45 -1.38
C GLU A 43 -12.45 15.52 -1.94
N HIS A 44 -12.82 14.52 -1.16
CA HIS A 44 -13.82 13.52 -1.55
C HIS A 44 -15.24 14.02 -1.27
N TYR A 45 -16.16 13.66 -2.17
CA TYR A 45 -17.58 13.97 -2.05
C TYR A 45 -18.42 12.96 -2.83
N GLY A 46 -19.75 13.02 -2.66
CA GLY A 46 -20.69 12.18 -3.40
C GLY A 46 -20.49 10.69 -3.17
N TYR A 47 -20.07 10.31 -1.93
CA TYR A 47 -19.90 8.92 -1.54
C TYR A 47 -21.24 8.21 -1.48
N GLU A 48 -21.35 7.08 -2.15
CA GLU A 48 -22.45 6.12 -2.10
C GLU A 48 -21.85 4.73 -1.92
N GLU A 49 -22.16 4.09 -0.79
CA GLU A 49 -21.56 2.79 -0.42
C GLU A 49 -21.71 1.74 -1.53
N GLY A 50 -20.57 1.17 -1.93
CA GLY A 50 -20.51 0.14 -2.98
C GLY A 50 -20.85 0.61 -4.39
N ARG A 51 -21.04 1.92 -4.62
CA ARG A 51 -21.44 2.48 -5.91
C ARG A 51 -20.48 3.49 -6.48
N GLN A 52 -20.19 4.54 -5.73
CA GLN A 52 -19.33 5.61 -6.21
C GLN A 52 -18.73 6.46 -5.09
N PHE A 53 -17.68 7.15 -5.43
CA PHE A 53 -17.23 8.36 -4.78
C PHE A 53 -16.55 9.27 -5.80
N ARG A 54 -16.40 10.53 -5.46
CA ARG A 54 -15.81 11.54 -6.34
C ARG A 54 -14.73 12.28 -5.59
N ASP A 55 -13.78 12.85 -6.33
CA ASP A 55 -12.81 13.77 -5.79
C ASP A 55 -12.71 15.03 -6.64
N VAL A 56 -12.58 16.18 -5.98
CA VAL A 56 -12.33 17.48 -6.59
C VAL A 56 -11.00 18.01 -6.11
N GLN A 57 -10.23 18.62 -7.01
CA GLN A 57 -9.00 19.28 -6.62
C GLN A 57 -9.29 20.57 -5.84
N VAL A 58 -8.78 20.64 -4.62
CA VAL A 58 -8.74 21.88 -3.82
C VAL A 58 -7.51 22.71 -4.19
N THR A 59 -6.36 22.04 -4.33
CA THR A 59 -5.11 22.65 -4.76
C THR A 59 -4.36 21.63 -5.63
N GLY A 60 -3.78 22.06 -6.75
CA GLY A 60 -3.05 21.13 -7.60
C GLY A 60 -2.63 21.71 -8.94
N PRO A 61 -2.21 20.86 -9.87
CA PRO A 61 -1.67 21.27 -11.16
C PRO A 61 -2.72 21.66 -12.21
N PHE A 62 -3.98 21.33 -12.02
CA PHE A 62 -5.07 21.60 -12.96
C PHE A 62 -5.80 22.90 -12.60
N ALA A 63 -6.42 23.55 -13.56
CA ALA A 63 -7.36 24.64 -13.31
C ALA A 63 -8.71 24.11 -12.81
N ARG A 64 -9.10 22.92 -13.29
CA ARG A 64 -10.25 22.17 -12.80
C ARG A 64 -9.90 20.69 -12.84
N TRP A 65 -10.32 19.98 -11.81
CA TRP A 65 -10.23 18.53 -11.74
C TRP A 65 -11.46 18.04 -10.98
N ASN A 66 -12.17 17.13 -11.62
CA ASN A 66 -13.28 16.39 -11.02
C ASN A 66 -13.16 14.93 -11.48
N HIS A 67 -13.04 14.03 -10.53
CA HIS A 67 -12.83 12.63 -10.80
C HIS A 67 -13.93 11.81 -10.13
N THR A 68 -14.58 10.96 -10.89
CA THR A 68 -15.61 10.05 -10.42
C THR A 68 -15.10 8.63 -10.50
N HIS A 69 -15.11 7.94 -9.37
CA HIS A 69 -14.95 6.50 -9.27
C HIS A 69 -16.34 5.88 -9.20
N ARG A 70 -16.67 5.04 -10.15
CA ARG A 70 -17.96 4.36 -10.19
C ARG A 70 -17.78 2.86 -10.26
N ILE A 71 -18.56 2.13 -9.47
CA ILE A 71 -18.57 0.67 -9.42
C ILE A 71 -19.95 0.21 -9.87
N GLU A 72 -19.98 -0.51 -10.99
CA GLU A 72 -21.20 -1.08 -11.54
C GLU A 72 -21.17 -2.61 -11.41
N PRO A 73 -22.06 -3.21 -10.61
CA PRO A 73 -22.18 -4.66 -10.54
C PRO A 73 -22.49 -5.27 -11.90
N GLN A 74 -21.82 -6.37 -12.22
CA GLN A 74 -22.04 -7.19 -13.41
C GLN A 74 -22.36 -8.62 -12.96
N GLY A 75 -23.62 -8.86 -12.59
CA GLY A 75 -24.03 -10.13 -12.01
C GLY A 75 -23.65 -10.26 -10.52
N LEU A 76 -23.40 -11.50 -10.07
CA LEU A 76 -23.15 -11.81 -8.66
C LEU A 76 -21.66 -11.68 -8.25
N ASP A 77 -20.73 -11.94 -9.19
CA ASP A 77 -19.32 -12.17 -8.88
C ASP A 77 -18.38 -11.15 -9.52
N SER A 78 -18.89 -10.16 -10.23
CA SER A 78 -18.06 -9.20 -10.93
C SER A 78 -18.64 -7.79 -10.93
N CYS A 79 -17.78 -6.81 -11.12
CA CYS A 79 -18.16 -5.42 -11.29
C CYS A 79 -17.24 -4.71 -12.28
N ILE A 80 -17.72 -3.61 -12.83
CA ILE A 80 -16.91 -2.68 -13.62
C ILE A 80 -16.51 -1.52 -12.73
N LEU A 81 -15.21 -1.25 -12.64
CA LEU A 81 -14.68 0.00 -12.10
C LEU A 81 -14.48 0.99 -13.24
N GLU A 82 -15.19 2.10 -13.20
CA GLU A 82 -15.05 3.22 -14.13
C GLU A 82 -14.39 4.40 -13.43
N ASP A 83 -13.30 4.92 -14.00
CA ASP A 83 -12.71 6.20 -13.62
C ASP A 83 -13.07 7.23 -14.70
N ARG A 84 -13.85 8.25 -14.34
CA ARG A 84 -14.23 9.36 -15.22
C ARG A 84 -13.59 10.66 -14.73
N ILE A 85 -12.75 11.25 -15.58
CA ILE A 85 -12.02 12.45 -15.26
C ILE A 85 -12.49 13.59 -16.15
N GLU A 86 -12.82 14.71 -15.51
CA GLU A 86 -13.11 16.01 -16.14
C GLU A 86 -12.04 16.99 -15.69
N ASP A 87 -11.12 17.33 -16.56
CA ASP A 87 -10.01 18.21 -16.26
C ASP A 87 -9.98 19.46 -17.16
N ALA A 88 -9.33 20.49 -16.66
CA ALA A 88 -8.94 21.66 -17.42
C ALA A 88 -7.54 22.09 -17.03
N LEU A 89 -6.71 22.39 -18.02
CA LEU A 89 -5.36 22.87 -17.79
C LEU A 89 -5.33 24.38 -17.51
N PRO A 90 -4.35 24.86 -16.73
CA PRO A 90 -4.11 26.29 -16.58
C PRO A 90 -3.81 26.96 -17.92
N GLY A 91 -4.25 28.22 -18.09
CA GLY A 91 -4.07 28.96 -19.35
C GLY A 91 -5.18 28.75 -20.39
N GLY A 92 -6.28 28.08 -20.01
CA GLY A 92 -7.45 27.90 -20.87
C GLY A 92 -7.14 27.19 -22.18
N GLN A 93 -7.67 27.70 -23.31
CA GLN A 93 -7.45 27.10 -24.62
C GLN A 93 -5.96 27.02 -25.02
N LEU A 94 -5.18 28.04 -24.70
CA LEU A 94 -3.74 28.07 -25.03
C LEU A 94 -2.99 26.99 -24.21
N GLY A 95 -3.28 26.85 -22.91
CA GLY A 95 -2.73 25.79 -22.09
C GLY A 95 -3.09 24.40 -22.60
N GLN A 96 -4.32 24.22 -23.05
CA GLN A 96 -4.79 22.97 -23.65
C GLN A 96 -4.07 22.65 -24.97
N MET A 97 -3.85 23.63 -25.83
CA MET A 97 -3.10 23.43 -27.08
C MET A 97 -1.63 23.04 -26.84
N VAL A 98 -0.98 23.66 -25.85
CA VAL A 98 0.45 23.46 -25.58
C VAL A 98 0.70 22.15 -24.78
N ALA A 99 -0.12 21.83 -23.78
CA ALA A 99 0.14 20.76 -22.84
C ALA A 99 -0.94 19.66 -22.81
N GLY A 100 -2.05 19.82 -23.53
CA GLY A 100 -3.19 18.90 -23.45
C GLY A 100 -2.85 17.47 -23.86
N ALA A 101 -2.16 17.28 -24.97
CA ALA A 101 -1.75 15.95 -25.43
C ALA A 101 -0.78 15.27 -24.45
N PHE A 102 0.13 16.02 -23.84
CA PHE A 102 1.07 15.51 -22.85
C PHE A 102 0.35 15.13 -21.55
N ALA A 103 -0.54 15.99 -21.04
CA ALA A 103 -1.33 15.72 -19.85
C ALA A 103 -2.20 14.47 -20.05
N LYS A 104 -2.93 14.39 -21.16
CA LYS A 104 -3.75 13.24 -21.53
C LYS A 104 -2.93 11.94 -21.55
N LYS A 105 -1.80 11.91 -22.23
CA LYS A 105 -0.92 10.74 -22.28
C LYS A 105 -0.40 10.31 -20.92
N LYS A 106 -0.08 11.28 -20.03
CA LYS A 106 0.33 10.98 -18.65
C LYS A 106 -0.81 10.40 -17.82
N LEU A 107 -2.02 10.96 -17.94
CA LEU A 107 -3.20 10.44 -17.25
C LEU A 107 -3.56 9.04 -17.74
N GLU A 108 -3.61 8.81 -19.05
CA GLU A 108 -3.85 7.48 -19.62
C GLU A 108 -2.87 6.44 -19.09
N ARG A 109 -1.56 6.77 -19.07
CA ARG A 109 -0.54 5.87 -18.52
C ARG A 109 -0.73 5.60 -17.04
N LEU A 110 -1.08 6.63 -16.25
CA LEU A 110 -1.32 6.51 -14.81
C LEU A 110 -2.52 5.58 -14.54
N PHE A 111 -3.63 5.81 -15.23
CA PHE A 111 -4.84 5.02 -15.01
C PHE A 111 -4.73 3.60 -15.56
N THR A 112 -4.04 3.40 -16.68
CA THR A 112 -3.70 2.05 -17.16
C THR A 112 -2.90 1.28 -16.10
N TYR A 113 -1.90 1.91 -15.48
CA TYR A 113 -1.12 1.29 -14.42
C TYR A 113 -1.98 1.01 -13.17
N ARG A 114 -2.76 1.99 -12.70
CA ARG A 114 -3.65 1.82 -11.53
C ARG A 114 -4.63 0.67 -11.75
N HIS A 115 -5.28 0.63 -12.89
CA HIS A 115 -6.23 -0.44 -13.23
C HIS A 115 -5.55 -1.81 -13.27
N ALA A 116 -4.37 -1.91 -13.86
CA ALA A 116 -3.62 -3.17 -13.90
C ALA A 116 -3.25 -3.67 -12.49
N VAL A 117 -2.79 -2.76 -11.61
CA VAL A 117 -2.47 -3.09 -10.21
C VAL A 117 -3.74 -3.50 -9.46
N THR A 118 -4.81 -2.71 -9.53
CA THR A 118 -6.06 -3.02 -8.84
C THR A 118 -6.64 -4.37 -9.29
N TYR A 119 -6.62 -4.64 -10.59
CA TYR A 119 -7.07 -5.92 -11.14
C TYR A 119 -6.21 -7.10 -10.63
N GLY A 120 -4.88 -6.94 -10.64
CA GLY A 120 -3.95 -7.94 -10.14
C GLY A 120 -4.12 -8.22 -8.65
N ASP A 121 -4.27 -7.17 -7.84
CA ASP A 121 -4.47 -7.29 -6.39
C ASP A 121 -5.80 -8.01 -6.08
N VAL A 122 -6.88 -7.62 -6.76
CA VAL A 122 -8.18 -8.26 -6.60
C VAL A 122 -8.13 -9.73 -6.98
N LEU A 123 -7.53 -10.07 -8.13
CA LEU A 123 -7.37 -11.48 -8.54
C LEU A 123 -6.56 -12.28 -7.51
N ALA A 124 -5.47 -11.72 -7.00
CA ALA A 124 -4.64 -12.40 -6.01
C ALA A 124 -5.37 -12.66 -4.69
N HIS A 125 -6.25 -11.75 -4.27
CA HIS A 125 -7.10 -11.94 -3.10
C HIS A 125 -8.25 -12.89 -3.35
N TYR A 126 -8.85 -12.86 -4.56
CA TYR A 126 -9.98 -13.73 -4.94
C TYR A 126 -9.55 -15.18 -5.23
N ALA A 127 -8.35 -15.40 -5.74
CA ALA A 127 -7.83 -16.73 -6.07
C ALA A 127 -7.62 -17.66 -4.85
N ARG A 128 -7.83 -17.16 -3.63
CA ARG A 128 -7.90 -18.01 -2.44
C ARG A 128 -9.25 -18.73 -2.44
N PRO A 129 -9.28 -20.06 -2.20
CA PRO A 129 -10.54 -20.76 -2.02
C PRO A 129 -11.27 -20.07 -0.85
N TYR A 130 -12.40 -19.48 -1.16
CA TYR A 130 -13.31 -18.92 -0.17
C TYR A 130 -13.79 -20.07 0.70
N SER A 131 -13.21 -20.23 1.87
CA SER A 131 -13.78 -21.12 2.88
C SER A 131 -15.07 -20.44 3.32
N GLU A 132 -16.18 -21.20 3.34
CA GLU A 132 -17.49 -20.73 3.81
C GLU A 132 -17.47 -20.15 5.23
N SER A 133 -16.34 -20.25 5.92
CA SER A 133 -16.06 -19.70 7.26
C SER A 133 -15.46 -18.29 7.27
N GLY A 134 -15.57 -17.49 6.17
CA GLY A 134 -14.95 -16.16 6.10
C GLY A 134 -13.43 -16.27 5.99
N GLY A 135 -12.80 -15.56 5.06
CA GLY A 135 -11.33 -15.63 4.89
C GLY A 135 -10.61 -15.40 6.23
N VAL A 136 -9.73 -16.31 6.60
CA VAL A 136 -8.99 -16.21 7.86
C VAL A 136 -8.08 -14.98 7.78
N SER A 137 -8.43 -13.93 8.54
CA SER A 137 -7.52 -12.80 8.75
C SER A 137 -6.26 -13.30 9.44
N MET A 138 -5.11 -13.07 8.83
CA MET A 138 -3.81 -13.42 9.41
C MET A 138 -3.16 -12.19 10.03
N LYS A 139 -2.43 -12.41 11.11
CA LYS A 139 -1.53 -11.41 11.67
C LYS A 139 -0.13 -11.62 11.08
N VAL A 140 0.29 -10.72 10.21
CA VAL A 140 1.53 -10.83 9.44
C VAL A 140 2.54 -9.78 9.90
N LEU A 141 3.74 -10.21 10.27
CA LEU A 141 4.85 -9.31 10.59
C LEU A 141 5.73 -9.10 9.37
N VAL A 142 6.04 -7.86 9.05
CA VAL A 142 6.92 -7.51 7.92
C VAL A 142 8.14 -6.75 8.40
N SER A 143 9.34 -7.27 8.13
CA SER A 143 10.59 -6.51 8.26
C SER A 143 10.95 -5.85 6.93
N GLY A 144 11.71 -4.74 6.97
CA GLY A 144 12.00 -4.00 5.74
C GLY A 144 10.78 -3.33 5.11
N ALA A 145 9.78 -3.04 5.92
CA ALA A 145 8.47 -2.48 5.54
C ALA A 145 8.55 -1.14 4.78
N SER A 146 9.62 -0.35 4.97
CA SER A 146 9.87 0.91 4.26
C SER A 146 10.64 0.75 2.94
N GLY A 147 11.09 -0.48 2.62
CA GLY A 147 11.80 -0.79 1.38
C GLY A 147 10.86 -0.86 0.17
N LEU A 148 11.45 -1.06 -1.03
CA LEU A 148 10.71 -1.12 -2.28
C LEU A 148 9.58 -2.18 -2.26
N VAL A 149 9.91 -3.40 -1.87
CA VAL A 149 8.93 -4.51 -1.81
C VAL A 149 8.02 -4.34 -0.60
N GLY A 150 8.57 -4.04 0.59
CA GLY A 150 7.79 -3.91 1.82
C GLY A 150 6.72 -2.84 1.74
N SER A 151 7.03 -1.67 1.15
CA SER A 151 6.06 -0.58 1.01
C SER A 151 4.88 -0.90 0.08
N ALA A 152 5.05 -1.83 -0.86
CA ALA A 152 3.98 -2.34 -1.70
C ALA A 152 3.23 -3.50 -1.04
N LEU A 153 3.94 -4.35 -0.28
CA LEU A 153 3.36 -5.51 0.37
C LEU A 153 2.39 -5.14 1.51
N LEU A 154 2.70 -4.09 2.29
CA LEU A 154 1.84 -3.68 3.41
C LEU A 154 0.41 -3.36 2.97
N PRO A 155 0.18 -2.43 2.04
CA PRO A 155 -1.18 -2.12 1.58
C PRO A 155 -1.84 -3.33 0.90
N PHE A 156 -1.09 -4.16 0.19
CA PHE A 156 -1.61 -5.39 -0.42
C PHE A 156 -2.16 -6.35 0.65
N LEU A 157 -1.39 -6.65 1.70
CA LEU A 157 -1.86 -7.51 2.79
C LEU A 157 -3.05 -6.92 3.55
N SER A 158 -3.00 -5.61 3.83
CA SER A 158 -4.10 -4.92 4.51
C SER A 158 -5.38 -4.92 3.66
N ALA A 159 -5.28 -4.69 2.35
CA ALA A 159 -6.41 -4.78 1.42
C ALA A 159 -6.98 -6.19 1.34
N GLY A 160 -6.16 -7.23 1.56
CA GLY A 160 -6.60 -8.62 1.69
C GLY A 160 -7.23 -8.97 3.03
N GLY A 161 -7.45 -8.00 3.92
CA GLY A 161 -8.09 -8.21 5.23
C GLY A 161 -7.15 -8.77 6.30
N HIS A 162 -5.82 -8.69 6.10
CA HIS A 162 -4.84 -9.14 7.08
C HIS A 162 -4.44 -8.02 8.03
N SER A 163 -4.18 -8.35 9.29
CA SER A 163 -3.56 -7.45 10.26
C SER A 163 -2.04 -7.43 10.02
N VAL A 164 -1.47 -6.25 9.79
CA VAL A 164 -0.04 -6.14 9.45
C VAL A 164 0.72 -5.39 10.53
N ALA A 165 1.74 -6.05 11.09
CA ALA A 165 2.72 -5.44 11.97
C ALA A 165 4.06 -5.23 11.23
N ARG A 166 4.85 -4.27 11.69
CA ARG A 166 6.16 -3.91 11.09
C ARG A 166 7.27 -4.01 12.11
N LEU A 167 8.38 -4.64 11.74
CA LEU A 167 9.62 -4.52 12.50
C LEU A 167 10.24 -3.14 12.25
N VAL A 168 10.48 -2.39 13.32
CA VAL A 168 11.04 -1.02 13.27
C VAL A 168 12.32 -0.92 14.10
N ARG A 169 13.30 -0.15 13.62
CA ARG A 169 14.57 0.07 14.31
C ARG A 169 14.53 1.16 15.37
N THR A 170 13.56 2.04 15.29
CA THR A 170 13.29 3.04 16.33
C THR A 170 12.22 2.50 17.25
N ARG A 171 12.44 2.60 18.57
CA ARG A 171 11.45 2.12 19.55
C ARG A 171 10.17 2.94 19.42
N PRO A 172 9.04 2.29 19.12
CA PRO A 172 7.77 3.00 18.98
C PRO A 172 7.28 3.49 20.35
N PRO A 173 6.45 4.54 20.40
CA PRO A 173 5.69 4.90 21.60
C PRO A 173 4.86 3.72 22.11
N ALA A 174 4.64 3.65 23.42
CA ALA A 174 3.96 2.53 24.06
C ALA A 174 2.51 2.26 23.57
N ASN A 175 1.87 3.28 22.99
CA ASN A 175 0.51 3.22 22.47
C ASN A 175 0.43 3.05 20.94
N GLN A 176 1.53 2.80 20.28
CA GLN A 176 1.56 2.65 18.81
C GLN A 176 1.49 1.17 18.43
N GLU A 177 0.29 0.70 18.19
CA GLU A 177 0.03 -0.66 17.71
C GLU A 177 0.63 -0.92 16.32
N GLY A 178 0.84 -2.20 15.99
CA GLY A 178 1.34 -2.62 14.69
C GLY A 178 2.82 -2.32 14.43
N GLN A 179 3.60 -1.98 15.47
CA GLN A 179 5.05 -1.84 15.38
C GLN A 179 5.75 -2.65 16.46
N VAL A 180 6.74 -3.42 16.05
CA VAL A 180 7.58 -4.26 16.93
C VAL A 180 9.02 -3.76 16.81
N PHE A 181 9.61 -3.41 17.95
CA PHE A 181 11.00 -2.95 17.97
C PHE A 181 11.98 -4.10 17.75
N TRP A 182 13.01 -3.83 16.94
CA TRP A 182 14.17 -4.70 16.80
C TRP A 182 15.43 -3.91 16.45
N ALA A 183 16.57 -4.37 16.94
CA ALA A 183 17.89 -3.81 16.69
C ALA A 183 18.89 -4.95 16.45
N PRO A 184 19.05 -5.43 15.20
CA PRO A 184 19.92 -6.57 14.88
C PRO A 184 21.37 -6.35 15.29
N ASP A 185 21.86 -5.10 15.24
CA ASP A 185 23.24 -4.75 15.58
C ASP A 185 23.54 -4.94 17.08
N SER A 186 22.54 -4.81 17.95
CA SER A 186 22.64 -5.04 19.41
C SER A 186 22.03 -6.37 19.85
N GLY A 187 21.50 -7.17 18.94
CA GLY A 187 20.83 -8.42 19.26
C GLY A 187 19.52 -8.25 20.05
N SER A 188 18.87 -7.09 19.96
CA SER A 188 17.66 -6.78 20.73
C SER A 188 16.42 -6.86 19.85
N ILE A 189 15.35 -7.50 20.36
CA ILE A 189 14.03 -7.58 19.73
C ILE A 189 12.95 -7.62 20.82
N ASP A 190 11.83 -6.97 20.56
CA ASP A 190 10.67 -7.03 21.46
C ASP A 190 9.96 -8.38 21.29
N GLN A 191 10.24 -9.28 22.23
CA GLN A 191 9.70 -10.64 22.20
C GLN A 191 8.17 -10.67 22.31
N ALA A 192 7.57 -9.76 23.11
CA ALA A 192 6.13 -9.74 23.30
C ALA A 192 5.37 -9.40 22.00
N GLY A 193 5.95 -8.56 21.15
CA GLY A 193 5.36 -8.20 19.88
C GLY A 193 5.37 -9.32 18.81
N LEU A 194 6.06 -10.44 19.09
CA LEU A 194 6.14 -11.60 18.20
C LEU A 194 5.09 -12.68 18.48
N GLU A 195 4.38 -12.58 19.60
CA GLU A 195 3.39 -13.59 19.98
C GLU A 195 2.11 -13.49 19.12
N GLY A 196 1.55 -14.63 18.80
CA GLY A 196 0.30 -14.75 18.07
C GLY A 196 0.36 -14.28 16.61
N LEU A 197 1.53 -14.31 16.00
CA LEU A 197 1.71 -14.10 14.56
C LEU A 197 1.38 -15.37 13.78
N ASP A 198 0.69 -15.24 12.65
CA ASP A 198 0.45 -16.35 11.73
C ASP A 198 1.59 -16.53 10.73
N ALA A 199 2.16 -15.40 10.26
CA ALA A 199 3.22 -15.40 9.28
C ALA A 199 4.20 -14.24 9.49
N VAL A 200 5.44 -14.42 9.02
CA VAL A 200 6.49 -13.41 9.01
C VAL A 200 7.08 -13.29 7.62
N VAL A 201 7.25 -12.06 7.13
CA VAL A 201 7.95 -11.77 5.87
C VAL A 201 9.19 -10.93 6.18
N HIS A 202 10.36 -11.52 5.98
CA HIS A 202 11.65 -10.92 6.32
C HIS A 202 12.34 -10.33 5.08
N LEU A 203 12.15 -9.03 4.84
CA LEU A 203 12.70 -8.28 3.71
C LEU A 203 13.83 -7.32 4.11
N ALA A 204 14.17 -7.26 5.40
CA ALA A 204 15.19 -6.34 5.87
C ALA A 204 16.59 -6.81 5.46
N GLY A 205 17.41 -5.86 5.06
CA GLY A 205 18.81 -6.06 4.72
C GLY A 205 19.42 -4.79 4.15
N GLU A 206 20.75 -4.70 4.20
CA GLU A 206 21.48 -3.60 3.57
C GLU A 206 21.19 -3.55 2.07
N ASN A 207 20.99 -2.34 1.53
CA ASN A 207 20.71 -2.15 0.13
C ASN A 207 21.93 -2.53 -0.74
N ILE A 208 21.78 -3.51 -1.62
CA ILE A 208 22.83 -3.97 -2.53
C ILE A 208 23.22 -2.94 -3.60
N ALA A 209 22.34 -1.97 -3.86
CA ALA A 209 22.53 -0.91 -4.85
C ALA A 209 22.93 0.44 -4.22
N SER A 210 23.34 0.47 -2.94
CA SER A 210 23.68 1.70 -2.23
C SER A 210 25.00 2.34 -2.66
N GLY A 211 25.78 1.70 -3.55
CA GLY A 211 27.05 2.22 -4.06
C GLY A 211 27.92 1.16 -4.72
N ARG A 212 29.21 1.52 -4.92
CA ARG A 212 30.20 0.58 -5.45
C ARG A 212 30.45 -0.55 -4.45
N TRP A 213 30.56 -1.78 -4.90
CA TRP A 213 30.80 -2.97 -4.10
C TRP A 213 32.24 -3.04 -3.55
N THR A 214 32.46 -2.35 -2.44
CA THR A 214 33.70 -2.47 -1.67
C THR A 214 33.66 -3.66 -0.72
N PRO A 215 34.79 -4.11 -0.17
CA PRO A 215 34.81 -5.15 0.86
C PRO A 215 33.91 -4.82 2.05
N GLU A 216 33.89 -3.55 2.49
CA GLU A 216 33.09 -3.06 3.62
C GLU A 216 31.58 -3.13 3.29
N LEU A 217 31.17 -2.73 2.10
CA LEU A 217 29.77 -2.84 1.67
C LEU A 217 29.33 -4.29 1.59
N LYS A 218 30.17 -5.17 1.01
CA LYS A 218 29.88 -6.61 0.95
C LYS A 218 29.70 -7.22 2.34
N ARG A 219 30.55 -6.85 3.29
CA ARG A 219 30.43 -7.31 4.67
C ARG A 219 29.13 -6.82 5.30
N ARG A 220 28.78 -5.52 5.20
CA ARG A 220 27.50 -5.01 5.70
C ARG A 220 26.29 -5.72 5.08
N ILE A 221 26.36 -5.99 3.78
CA ILE A 221 25.31 -6.76 3.07
C ILE A 221 25.17 -8.16 3.68
N LEU A 222 26.27 -8.85 3.92
CA LEU A 222 26.27 -10.17 4.52
C LEU A 222 25.78 -10.12 5.98
N ASP A 223 26.37 -9.27 6.80
CA ASP A 223 26.10 -9.17 8.23
C ASP A 223 24.63 -8.79 8.49
N SER A 224 24.08 -7.85 7.72
CA SER A 224 22.69 -7.45 7.85
C SER A 224 21.70 -8.60 7.64
N ARG A 225 22.03 -9.52 6.72
CA ARG A 225 21.21 -10.71 6.45
C ARG A 225 21.42 -11.80 7.49
N VAL A 226 22.66 -12.13 7.76
CA VAL A 226 22.99 -13.20 8.72
C VAL A 226 22.52 -12.86 10.13
N ASN A 227 22.88 -11.67 10.63
CA ASN A 227 22.52 -11.29 12.00
C ASN A 227 21.02 -10.98 12.13
N GLY A 228 20.42 -10.30 11.16
CA GLY A 228 18.99 -10.00 11.16
C GLY A 228 18.14 -11.27 11.11
N THR A 229 18.43 -12.17 10.18
CA THR A 229 17.68 -13.42 10.06
C THR A 229 17.85 -14.31 11.30
N ARG A 230 19.09 -14.42 11.81
CA ARG A 230 19.36 -15.20 13.04
C ARG A 230 18.58 -14.67 14.22
N LEU A 231 18.71 -13.36 14.52
CA LEU A 231 17.99 -12.74 15.63
C LEU A 231 16.48 -12.99 15.55
N LEU A 232 15.91 -12.75 14.36
CA LEU A 232 14.48 -12.94 14.14
C LEU A 232 14.06 -14.40 14.32
N SER A 233 14.79 -15.34 13.70
CA SER A 233 14.46 -16.77 13.78
C SER A 233 14.59 -17.32 15.20
N GLU A 234 15.64 -16.93 15.94
CA GLU A 234 15.82 -17.33 17.34
C GLU A 234 14.73 -16.75 18.26
N ALA A 235 14.29 -15.54 17.98
CA ALA A 235 13.20 -14.92 18.74
C ALA A 235 11.86 -15.59 18.43
N LEU A 236 11.56 -15.88 17.17
CA LEU A 236 10.34 -16.59 16.77
C LEU A 236 10.29 -18.01 17.34
N ALA A 237 11.42 -18.69 17.43
CA ALA A 237 11.51 -20.04 18.03
C ALA A 237 11.23 -20.04 19.55
N LYS A 238 11.33 -18.88 20.22
CA LYS A 238 11.03 -18.74 21.66
C LYS A 238 9.57 -18.37 21.93
N CYS A 239 8.77 -18.10 20.88
CA CYS A 239 7.36 -17.80 21.06
C CYS A 239 6.60 -19.02 21.59
N ALA A 240 5.64 -18.79 22.47
CA ALA A 240 4.72 -19.84 22.94
C ALA A 240 3.87 -20.38 21.78
N GLN A 241 3.53 -19.52 20.82
CA GLN A 241 2.85 -19.86 19.59
C GLN A 241 3.65 -19.27 18.39
N PRO A 242 4.64 -20.01 17.89
CA PRO A 242 5.44 -19.54 16.76
C PRO A 242 4.61 -19.43 15.47
N PRO A 243 4.93 -18.51 14.57
CA PRO A 243 4.24 -18.38 13.28
C PRO A 243 4.43 -19.64 12.44
N LYS A 244 3.42 -19.95 11.63
CA LYS A 244 3.42 -21.15 10.77
C LYS A 244 4.32 -20.99 9.54
N VAL A 245 4.60 -19.74 9.15
CA VAL A 245 5.34 -19.42 7.92
C VAL A 245 6.32 -18.29 8.18
N LEU A 246 7.56 -18.49 7.76
CA LEU A 246 8.60 -17.46 7.62
C LEU A 246 9.07 -17.45 6.17
N VAL A 247 8.90 -16.31 5.50
CA VAL A 247 9.39 -16.02 4.15
C VAL A 247 10.57 -15.06 4.24
N SER A 248 11.70 -15.39 3.60
CA SER A 248 12.91 -14.57 3.55
C SER A 248 13.55 -14.61 2.16
#